data_f711cfbde5bead8743e49449f4063e5c
#
_entry.id   f711cfbde5bead8743e49449f4063e5c
#
_cell.length_a   1.000
_cell.length_b   1.000
_cell.length_c   1.000
_cell.angle_alpha   90.00
_cell.angle_beta   90.00
_cell.angle_gamma   90.00
#
_symmetry.space_group_name_H-M   'P 1'
#
loop_
_entity.id
_entity.type
_entity.pdbx_description
1 polymer ?
#
loop_
_entity_poly.entity_id
_entity_poly.type
_entity_poly.pdbx_seq_one_letter_code
_entity_poly.pdbx_strand_id
1 'polypeptide(L)'
;MNILNIKVLRNIIEVLPFVAVFFASLYRPTDPDLGWHLKYGEYFVRTGGVLRDNIFATMMPDYKWVNHSWASDVLVFLAYNLWGFLGVTLLGAAIVTLTFIFVSKAFNLSFWDKAFIFPIVLFIVSNVNAISFRSQQMSYLFTALLFYIISLYNKNPKYLFLTIPLFLIWANFHGGFILGLTLLGGYVFLKKIVEIYKKFEIRKAILAFKFESIVITGVVIATLINPFGYGVYLETFRHFGNPWLKYIAEWAPFVDMSRQWWNLIIFVNLFLASVLILFFTGRLGKEKLPVVGLIILFILLSFYERRYAWSMYYISFPILVGISGFFKPNSKSKQFFIAGGVSIIFLLIVISTKEPIKNYQTMNWQTYCQTQSNLCSYNAVLFLSKNNLTTNLSTPYSWGGWMIWNFPDVMPSVDGRMVAWKDEEGYSAFAEYYTNVTDWESIDKSKYDVVLVLKQKPMFKRLKSLTAEGKWRWLYEDPISAVFVRKNPKEITLPKKLIIPEN
;
A
#
# COMPACT_ATOMS: atom_id res chain seq x y z
N MET A 1 32.68 -35.67 -4.80
CA MET A 1 31.64 -34.75 -5.28
C MET A 1 32.26 -33.82 -6.30
N ASN A 2 31.79 -33.81 -7.56
CA ASN A 2 32.42 -33.04 -8.64
C ASN A 2 32.34 -31.54 -8.33
N ILE A 3 33.38 -30.77 -8.70
CA ILE A 3 33.49 -29.31 -8.50
C ILE A 3 32.23 -28.58 -9.07
N LEU A 4 31.64 -29.11 -10.14
CA LEU A 4 30.38 -28.62 -10.71
C LEU A 4 29.21 -28.73 -9.72
N ASN A 5 29.09 -29.83 -8.98
CA ASN A 5 28.05 -30.07 -7.99
C ASN A 5 28.17 -29.13 -6.78
N ILE A 6 29.41 -28.80 -6.37
CA ILE A 6 29.66 -27.86 -5.25
C ILE A 6 29.23 -26.44 -5.63
N LYS A 7 29.52 -26.01 -6.85
CA LYS A 7 29.11 -24.66 -7.35
C LYS A 7 27.60 -24.54 -7.48
N VAL A 8 26.93 -25.56 -7.99
CA VAL A 8 25.46 -25.60 -8.08
C VAL A 8 24.83 -25.56 -6.70
N LEU A 9 25.28 -26.39 -5.76
CA LEU A 9 24.78 -26.39 -4.37
C LEU A 9 24.96 -25.02 -3.69
N ARG A 10 26.12 -24.40 -3.89
CA ARG A 10 26.37 -23.05 -3.38
C ARG A 10 25.37 -22.03 -3.92
N ASN A 11 25.13 -22.03 -5.23
CA ASN A 11 24.16 -21.12 -5.85
C ASN A 11 22.75 -21.33 -5.32
N ILE A 12 22.33 -22.57 -5.10
CA ILE A 12 21.02 -22.91 -4.52
C ILE A 12 20.91 -22.32 -3.10
N ILE A 13 21.96 -22.50 -2.25
CA ILE A 13 21.96 -21.97 -0.90
C ILE A 13 21.92 -20.43 -0.89
N GLU A 14 22.62 -19.77 -1.81
CA GLU A 14 22.63 -18.30 -1.91
C GLU A 14 21.28 -17.69 -2.35
N VAL A 15 20.37 -18.50 -2.92
CA VAL A 15 19.00 -18.09 -3.30
C VAL A 15 18.02 -18.20 -2.11
N LEU A 16 18.31 -19.01 -1.09
CA LEU A 16 17.41 -19.26 0.03
C LEU A 16 16.84 -18.00 0.71
N PRO A 17 17.61 -16.91 0.94
CA PRO A 17 17.03 -15.68 1.49
C PRO A 17 15.86 -15.13 0.65
N PHE A 18 15.94 -15.19 -0.69
CA PHE A 18 14.86 -14.73 -1.56
C PHE A 18 13.66 -15.68 -1.56
N VAL A 19 13.91 -16.99 -1.50
CA VAL A 19 12.85 -17.99 -1.31
C VAL A 19 12.11 -17.73 0.01
N ALA A 20 12.84 -17.46 1.08
CA ALA A 20 12.25 -17.13 2.37
C ALA A 20 11.43 -15.82 2.31
N VAL A 21 11.91 -14.78 1.59
CA VAL A 21 11.15 -13.55 1.34
C VAL A 21 9.85 -13.85 0.61
N PHE A 22 9.89 -14.69 -0.43
CA PHE A 22 8.70 -15.07 -1.18
C PHE A 22 7.65 -15.73 -0.28
N PHE A 23 8.02 -16.76 0.45
CA PHE A 23 7.09 -17.44 1.36
C PHE A 23 6.63 -16.52 2.50
N ALA A 24 7.53 -15.69 3.06
CA ALA A 24 7.16 -14.72 4.09
C ALA A 24 6.14 -13.70 3.61
N SER A 25 6.11 -13.42 2.30
CA SER A 25 5.22 -12.44 1.68
C SER A 25 3.90 -13.03 1.14
N LEU A 26 3.66 -14.33 1.34
CA LEU A 26 2.35 -14.91 1.07
C LEU A 26 1.36 -14.46 2.14
N TYR A 27 0.45 -13.58 1.78
CA TYR A 27 -0.62 -13.08 2.64
C TYR A 27 -1.97 -13.24 1.97
N ARG A 28 -3.01 -13.52 2.77
CA ARG A 28 -4.39 -13.50 2.27
C ARG A 28 -4.74 -12.08 1.80
N PRO A 29 -5.52 -11.94 0.71
CA PRO A 29 -6.14 -10.69 0.37
C PRO A 29 -7.12 -10.24 1.46
N THR A 30 -6.81 -9.12 2.10
CA THR A 30 -7.62 -8.53 3.18
C THR A 30 -7.85 -7.04 2.96
N ASP A 31 -7.45 -6.52 1.80
CA ASP A 31 -7.63 -5.10 1.45
C ASP A 31 -9.12 -4.81 1.19
N PRO A 32 -9.78 -3.93 1.98
CA PRO A 32 -11.18 -3.55 1.77
C PRO A 32 -11.45 -3.00 0.36
N ASP A 33 -10.43 -2.47 -0.28
CA ASP A 33 -10.51 -1.83 -1.59
C ASP A 33 -10.36 -2.80 -2.76
N LEU A 34 -9.98 -4.07 -2.51
CA LEU A 34 -9.71 -5.05 -3.57
C LEU A 34 -10.85 -5.14 -4.61
N GLY A 35 -12.10 -5.11 -4.17
CA GLY A 35 -13.24 -5.29 -5.08
C GLY A 35 -13.36 -4.18 -6.12
N TRP A 36 -13.19 -2.90 -5.75
CA TRP A 36 -13.24 -1.83 -6.74
C TRP A 36 -11.97 -1.80 -7.62
N HIS A 37 -10.81 -2.20 -7.10
CA HIS A 37 -9.60 -2.39 -7.92
C HIS A 37 -9.84 -3.44 -9.01
N LEU A 38 -10.43 -4.58 -8.65
CA LEU A 38 -10.80 -5.60 -9.63
C LEU A 38 -11.82 -5.09 -10.64
N LYS A 39 -12.83 -4.35 -10.18
CA LYS A 39 -13.89 -3.83 -11.07
C LYS A 39 -13.36 -2.80 -12.06
N TYR A 40 -12.42 -1.97 -11.64
CA TYR A 40 -11.75 -1.02 -12.53
C TYR A 40 -10.88 -1.75 -13.58
N GLY A 41 -10.09 -2.75 -13.13
CA GLY A 41 -9.28 -3.57 -14.04
C GLY A 41 -10.15 -4.33 -15.05
N GLU A 42 -11.29 -4.90 -14.61
CA GLU A 42 -12.28 -5.54 -15.48
C GLU A 42 -12.81 -4.57 -16.53
N TYR A 43 -13.19 -3.36 -16.11
CA TYR A 43 -13.67 -2.31 -17.01
C TYR A 43 -12.64 -2.00 -18.10
N PHE A 44 -11.38 -1.77 -17.71
CA PHE A 44 -10.32 -1.48 -18.67
C PHE A 44 -10.10 -2.64 -19.67
N VAL A 45 -10.03 -3.88 -19.19
CA VAL A 45 -9.81 -5.05 -20.04
C VAL A 45 -10.96 -5.25 -21.04
N ARG A 46 -12.20 -4.94 -20.65
CA ARG A 46 -13.37 -5.07 -21.50
C ARG A 46 -13.52 -3.94 -22.52
N THR A 47 -13.15 -2.70 -22.14
CA THR A 47 -13.42 -1.51 -22.96
C THR A 47 -12.20 -0.95 -23.67
N GLY A 48 -10.99 -1.29 -23.23
CA GLY A 48 -9.73 -0.68 -23.68
C GLY A 48 -9.53 0.77 -23.21
N GLY A 49 -10.44 1.31 -22.38
CA GLY A 49 -10.42 2.68 -21.91
C GLY A 49 -10.30 2.83 -20.40
N VAL A 50 -9.75 3.96 -19.95
CA VAL A 50 -9.72 4.30 -18.52
C VAL A 50 -11.05 4.88 -18.07
N LEU A 51 -11.54 4.45 -16.92
CA LEU A 51 -12.75 5.00 -16.31
C LEU A 51 -12.42 6.34 -15.63
N ARG A 52 -13.22 7.35 -15.92
CA ARG A 52 -13.08 8.73 -15.39
C ARG A 52 -14.25 9.15 -14.51
N ASP A 53 -15.41 8.54 -14.71
CA ASP A 53 -16.63 8.91 -14.01
C ASP A 53 -16.83 8.02 -12.78
N ASN A 54 -17.50 8.56 -11.74
CA ASN A 54 -17.86 7.76 -10.59
C ASN A 54 -19.15 6.96 -10.86
N ILE A 55 -19.01 5.79 -11.46
CA ILE A 55 -20.14 4.87 -11.74
C ILE A 55 -20.29 3.75 -10.69
N PHE A 56 -19.47 3.74 -9.65
CA PHE A 56 -19.45 2.64 -8.67
C PHE A 56 -20.10 2.98 -7.33
N ALA A 57 -20.40 4.25 -7.08
CA ALA A 57 -21.02 4.68 -5.82
C ALA A 57 -22.07 5.77 -6.06
N THR A 58 -23.06 5.85 -5.16
CA THR A 58 -24.21 6.75 -5.33
C THR A 58 -23.91 8.19 -4.95
N MET A 59 -22.90 8.41 -4.07
CA MET A 59 -22.51 9.76 -3.68
C MET A 59 -21.52 10.33 -4.67
N MET A 60 -21.62 11.65 -4.94
CA MET A 60 -20.77 12.37 -5.89
C MET A 60 -20.76 11.71 -7.30
N PRO A 61 -21.91 11.44 -7.94
CA PRO A 61 -21.98 10.69 -9.21
C PRO A 61 -21.25 11.41 -10.35
N ASP A 62 -21.24 12.77 -10.34
CA ASP A 62 -20.61 13.59 -11.38
C ASP A 62 -19.10 13.82 -11.15
N TYR A 63 -18.55 13.27 -10.07
CA TYR A 63 -17.13 13.46 -9.74
C TYR A 63 -16.23 12.81 -10.79
N LYS A 64 -15.31 13.61 -11.34
CA LYS A 64 -14.30 13.15 -12.30
C LYS A 64 -13.11 12.57 -11.54
N TRP A 65 -13.04 11.25 -11.53
CA TRP A 65 -12.03 10.53 -10.79
C TRP A 65 -10.74 10.35 -11.60
N VAL A 66 -9.61 10.67 -10.96
CA VAL A 66 -8.27 10.43 -11.48
C VAL A 66 -7.67 9.20 -10.81
N ASN A 67 -7.72 8.06 -11.48
CA ASN A 67 -7.10 6.84 -10.94
C ASN A 67 -5.60 6.79 -11.26
N HIS A 68 -4.78 7.23 -10.33
CA HIS A 68 -3.32 7.22 -10.45
C HIS A 68 -2.69 5.82 -10.30
N SER A 69 -3.49 4.77 -10.13
CA SER A 69 -3.05 3.36 -10.03
C SER A 69 -3.72 2.43 -11.05
N TRP A 70 -4.29 2.98 -12.11
CA TRP A 70 -5.07 2.25 -13.10
C TRP A 70 -4.37 1.00 -13.67
N ALA A 71 -3.06 1.07 -13.94
CA ALA A 71 -2.31 -0.07 -14.47
C ALA A 71 -2.10 -1.17 -13.41
N SER A 72 -2.01 -0.79 -12.12
CA SER A 72 -2.00 -1.76 -11.01
C SER A 72 -3.34 -2.48 -10.88
N ASP A 73 -4.45 -1.78 -11.13
CA ASP A 73 -5.80 -2.36 -11.08
C ASP A 73 -5.98 -3.38 -12.21
N VAL A 74 -5.50 -3.07 -13.41
CA VAL A 74 -5.46 -4.04 -14.53
C VAL A 74 -4.61 -5.25 -14.16
N LEU A 75 -3.43 -5.04 -13.57
CA LEU A 75 -2.52 -6.12 -13.20
C LEU A 75 -3.14 -7.07 -12.16
N VAL A 76 -3.77 -6.52 -11.10
CA VAL A 76 -4.41 -7.35 -10.07
C VAL A 76 -5.65 -8.05 -10.59
N PHE A 77 -6.43 -7.42 -11.48
CA PHE A 77 -7.56 -8.08 -12.14
C PHE A 77 -7.10 -9.26 -12.98
N LEU A 78 -6.04 -9.12 -13.79
CA LEU A 78 -5.51 -10.22 -14.59
C LEU A 78 -5.02 -11.37 -13.70
N ALA A 79 -4.31 -11.07 -12.60
CA ALA A 79 -3.88 -12.09 -11.64
C ALA A 79 -5.06 -12.80 -10.98
N TYR A 80 -6.10 -12.05 -10.59
CA TYR A 80 -7.33 -12.61 -10.03
C TYR A 80 -8.10 -13.45 -11.05
N ASN A 81 -8.19 -13.01 -12.30
CA ASN A 81 -8.88 -13.73 -13.36
C ASN A 81 -8.19 -15.08 -13.69
N LEU A 82 -6.87 -15.16 -13.54
CA LEU A 82 -6.11 -16.39 -13.80
C LEU A 82 -6.26 -17.42 -12.66
N TRP A 83 -6.14 -17.00 -11.39
CA TRP A 83 -6.04 -17.90 -10.24
C TRP A 83 -6.81 -17.42 -8.99
N GLY A 84 -7.80 -16.55 -9.15
CA GLY A 84 -8.58 -16.02 -8.02
C GLY A 84 -7.72 -15.34 -6.97
N PHE A 85 -8.06 -15.53 -5.71
CA PHE A 85 -7.33 -14.97 -4.58
C PHE A 85 -5.87 -15.46 -4.48
N LEU A 86 -5.59 -16.69 -4.92
CA LEU A 86 -4.22 -17.20 -5.01
C LEU A 86 -3.40 -16.33 -5.97
N GLY A 87 -3.95 -15.94 -7.13
CA GLY A 87 -3.28 -15.05 -8.08
C GLY A 87 -2.87 -13.73 -7.47
N VAL A 88 -3.77 -13.11 -6.71
CA VAL A 88 -3.49 -11.86 -5.97
C VAL A 88 -2.38 -12.04 -4.93
N THR A 89 -2.41 -13.17 -4.20
CA THR A 89 -1.39 -13.52 -3.20
C THR A 89 -0.01 -13.71 -3.84
N LEU A 90 0.06 -14.48 -4.92
CA LEU A 90 1.32 -14.76 -5.63
C LEU A 90 1.89 -13.50 -6.28
N LEU A 91 1.04 -12.64 -6.84
CA LEU A 91 1.45 -11.36 -7.40
C LEU A 91 2.13 -10.49 -6.34
N GLY A 92 1.50 -10.33 -5.16
CA GLY A 92 2.08 -9.57 -4.05
C GLY A 92 3.42 -10.13 -3.60
N ALA A 93 3.52 -11.45 -3.38
CA ALA A 93 4.75 -12.11 -2.98
C ALA A 93 5.86 -11.97 -4.03
N ALA A 94 5.53 -12.07 -5.32
CA ALA A 94 6.49 -11.87 -6.41
C ALA A 94 7.06 -10.45 -6.44
N ILE A 95 6.20 -9.42 -6.29
CA ILE A 95 6.62 -8.02 -6.30
C ILE A 95 7.52 -7.70 -5.11
N VAL A 96 7.18 -8.18 -3.90
CA VAL A 96 8.03 -8.00 -2.72
C VAL A 96 9.39 -8.71 -2.92
N THR A 97 9.39 -9.92 -3.47
CA THR A 97 10.63 -10.66 -3.75
C THR A 97 11.51 -9.91 -4.77
N LEU A 98 10.92 -9.40 -5.84
CA LEU A 98 11.62 -8.58 -6.84
C LEU A 98 12.20 -7.30 -6.19
N THR A 99 11.46 -6.67 -5.26
CA THR A 99 11.95 -5.52 -4.50
C THR A 99 13.24 -5.87 -3.75
N PHE A 100 13.27 -6.99 -3.02
CA PHE A 100 14.46 -7.44 -2.30
C PHE A 100 15.62 -7.82 -3.24
N ILE A 101 15.33 -8.40 -4.42
CA ILE A 101 16.35 -8.69 -5.44
C ILE A 101 16.99 -7.37 -5.92
N PHE A 102 16.20 -6.36 -6.28
CA PHE A 102 16.75 -5.10 -6.80
C PHE A 102 17.45 -4.28 -5.71
N VAL A 103 16.94 -4.25 -4.48
CA VAL A 103 17.64 -3.67 -3.32
C VAL A 103 18.99 -4.35 -3.10
N SER A 104 19.03 -5.69 -3.13
CA SER A 104 20.27 -6.45 -3.01
C SER A 104 21.29 -6.09 -4.08
N LYS A 105 20.84 -5.93 -5.34
CA LYS A 105 21.71 -5.49 -6.47
C LYS A 105 22.14 -4.04 -6.33
N ALA A 106 21.23 -3.14 -5.93
CA ALA A 106 21.50 -1.72 -5.73
C ALA A 106 22.63 -1.48 -4.75
N PHE A 107 22.66 -2.24 -3.67
CA PHE A 107 23.59 -2.05 -2.56
C PHE A 107 24.70 -3.12 -2.48
N ASN A 108 24.81 -4.00 -3.49
CA ASN A 108 25.79 -5.09 -3.57
C ASN A 108 25.83 -5.95 -2.28
N LEU A 109 24.66 -6.34 -1.78
CA LEU A 109 24.57 -7.13 -0.55
C LEU A 109 25.22 -8.51 -0.72
N SER A 110 26.16 -8.85 0.16
CA SER A 110 26.72 -10.19 0.22
C SER A 110 25.69 -11.22 0.68
N PHE A 111 25.98 -12.52 0.52
CA PHE A 111 25.11 -13.56 1.04
C PHE A 111 24.91 -13.45 2.55
N TRP A 112 25.99 -13.12 3.29
CA TRP A 112 25.94 -12.82 4.72
C TRP A 112 24.92 -11.72 5.04
N ASP A 113 25.02 -10.58 4.33
CA ASP A 113 24.14 -9.44 4.58
C ASP A 113 22.66 -9.81 4.31
N LYS A 114 22.38 -10.53 3.22
CA LYS A 114 21.02 -10.99 2.90
C LYS A 114 20.46 -11.90 3.98
N ALA A 115 21.25 -12.87 4.47
CA ALA A 115 20.83 -13.83 5.50
C ALA A 115 20.41 -13.15 6.82
N PHE A 116 21.09 -12.06 7.22
CA PHE A 116 20.81 -11.36 8.48
C PHE A 116 19.86 -10.17 8.33
N ILE A 117 19.96 -9.37 7.24
CA ILE A 117 19.18 -8.15 7.10
C ILE A 117 17.76 -8.46 6.61
N PHE A 118 17.56 -9.43 5.72
CA PHE A 118 16.23 -9.72 5.18
C PHE A 118 15.20 -10.08 6.25
N PRO A 119 15.48 -11.00 7.22
CA PRO A 119 14.56 -11.28 8.32
C PRO A 119 14.23 -10.04 9.14
N ILE A 120 15.22 -9.19 9.45
CA ILE A 120 15.05 -7.97 10.23
C ILE A 120 14.11 -7.00 9.49
N VAL A 121 14.39 -6.72 8.21
CA VAL A 121 13.58 -5.80 7.42
C VAL A 121 12.17 -6.34 7.22
N LEU A 122 11.99 -7.63 6.92
CA LEU A 122 10.67 -8.26 6.81
C LEU A 122 9.86 -8.16 8.10
N PHE A 123 10.49 -8.35 9.25
CA PHE A 123 9.83 -8.16 10.54
C PHE A 123 9.38 -6.72 10.74
N ILE A 124 10.23 -5.74 10.44
CA ILE A 124 9.92 -4.32 10.59
C ILE A 124 8.81 -3.88 9.63
N VAL A 125 8.88 -4.30 8.36
CA VAL A 125 7.86 -3.94 7.35
C VAL A 125 6.59 -4.78 7.41
N SER A 126 6.54 -5.82 8.26
CA SER A 126 5.40 -6.75 8.31
C SER A 126 4.06 -6.06 8.54
N ASN A 127 4.03 -4.95 9.27
CA ASN A 127 2.80 -4.19 9.51
C ASN A 127 2.37 -3.30 8.34
N VAL A 128 3.27 -3.04 7.40
CA VAL A 128 3.01 -2.27 6.18
C VAL A 128 2.70 -3.21 5.01
N ASN A 129 3.30 -4.41 5.03
CA ASN A 129 3.23 -5.41 3.95
C ASN A 129 2.43 -6.68 4.31
N ALA A 130 1.76 -6.73 5.46
CA ALA A 130 0.96 -7.92 5.85
C ALA A 130 -0.34 -8.07 5.02
N ILE A 131 -0.34 -7.53 3.84
CA ILE A 131 -1.46 -7.53 2.89
C ILE A 131 -0.93 -8.18 1.61
N SER A 132 -1.77 -8.93 0.90
CA SER A 132 -1.46 -9.43 -0.45
C SER A 132 -1.16 -8.27 -1.42
N PHE A 133 -1.32 -8.43 -2.70
CA PHE A 133 -1.05 -7.32 -3.62
C PHE A 133 -1.88 -6.06 -3.27
N ARG A 134 -1.18 -4.93 -3.19
CA ARG A 134 -1.70 -3.56 -3.19
C ARG A 134 -0.88 -2.71 -4.17
N SER A 135 -1.51 -1.76 -4.85
CA SER A 135 -0.83 -0.85 -5.78
C SER A 135 0.41 -0.16 -5.19
N GLN A 136 0.40 0.10 -3.89
CA GLN A 136 1.55 0.64 -3.14
C GLN A 136 2.81 -0.22 -3.25
N GLN A 137 2.69 -1.55 -3.38
CA GLN A 137 3.85 -2.45 -3.52
C GLN A 137 4.62 -2.22 -4.82
N MET A 138 3.95 -1.69 -5.86
CA MET A 138 4.63 -1.25 -7.08
C MET A 138 5.63 -0.12 -6.78
N SER A 139 5.29 0.80 -5.87
CA SER A 139 6.22 1.84 -5.45
C SER A 139 7.42 1.30 -4.67
N TYR A 140 7.27 0.19 -3.94
CA TYR A 140 8.42 -0.48 -3.31
C TYR A 140 9.40 -1.02 -4.36
N LEU A 141 8.86 -1.70 -5.37
CA LEU A 141 9.64 -2.23 -6.49
C LEU A 141 10.34 -1.11 -7.28
N PHE A 142 9.59 -0.05 -7.62
CA PHE A 142 10.15 1.06 -8.39
C PHE A 142 11.18 1.87 -7.59
N THR A 143 11.02 1.99 -6.28
CA THR A 143 12.04 2.55 -5.38
C THR A 143 13.32 1.71 -5.41
N ALA A 144 13.21 0.39 -5.34
CA ALA A 144 14.36 -0.51 -5.43
C ALA A 144 15.07 -0.40 -6.79
N LEU A 145 14.30 -0.32 -7.88
CA LEU A 145 14.82 -0.08 -9.23
C LEU A 145 15.50 1.29 -9.34
N LEU A 146 14.91 2.34 -8.76
CA LEU A 146 15.51 3.68 -8.71
C LEU A 146 16.87 3.64 -8.04
N PHE A 147 17.00 3.00 -6.87
CA PHE A 147 18.29 2.88 -6.20
C PHE A 147 19.27 1.99 -6.97
N TYR A 148 18.79 0.99 -7.68
CA TYR A 148 19.64 0.22 -8.60
C TYR A 148 20.19 1.11 -9.73
N ILE A 149 19.35 1.92 -10.35
CA ILE A 149 19.79 2.92 -11.37
C ILE A 149 20.75 3.93 -10.76
N ILE A 150 20.49 4.43 -9.55
CA ILE A 150 21.40 5.30 -8.81
C ILE A 150 22.77 4.64 -8.58
N SER A 151 22.80 3.34 -8.27
CA SER A 151 24.05 2.60 -8.13
C SER A 151 24.86 2.53 -9.43
N LEU A 152 24.17 2.41 -10.56
CA LEU A 152 24.77 2.47 -11.89
C LEU A 152 25.22 3.90 -12.27
N TYR A 153 24.39 4.92 -11.95
CA TYR A 153 24.73 6.32 -12.12
C TYR A 153 26.02 6.70 -11.37
N ASN A 154 26.27 6.15 -10.22
CA ASN A 154 27.52 6.37 -9.49
C ASN A 154 28.76 5.81 -10.21
N LYS A 155 28.60 4.87 -11.15
CA LYS A 155 29.65 4.33 -12.01
C LYS A 155 29.75 5.09 -13.32
N ASN A 156 28.62 5.43 -13.94
CA ASN A 156 28.54 6.17 -15.18
C ASN A 156 27.29 7.07 -15.19
N PRO A 157 27.44 8.41 -15.29
CA PRO A 157 26.33 9.35 -15.25
C PRO A 157 25.21 9.07 -16.27
N LYS A 158 25.52 8.50 -17.43
CA LYS A 158 24.54 8.19 -18.48
C LYS A 158 23.42 7.26 -18.01
N TYR A 159 23.66 6.40 -17.02
CA TYR A 159 22.62 5.52 -16.49
C TYR A 159 21.46 6.27 -15.82
N LEU A 160 21.65 7.56 -15.48
CA LEU A 160 20.55 8.37 -14.93
C LEU A 160 19.38 8.50 -15.93
N PHE A 161 19.62 8.44 -17.24
CA PHE A 161 18.56 8.42 -18.26
C PHE A 161 17.56 7.27 -18.09
N LEU A 162 17.95 6.17 -17.46
CA LEU A 162 17.04 5.04 -17.18
C LEU A 162 15.94 5.41 -16.18
N THR A 163 16.08 6.53 -15.46
CA THR A 163 15.01 7.03 -14.60
C THR A 163 13.81 7.54 -15.41
N ILE A 164 14.01 8.01 -16.64
CA ILE A 164 12.91 8.52 -17.50
C ILE A 164 11.86 7.42 -17.77
N PRO A 165 12.20 6.26 -18.38
CA PRO A 165 11.23 5.19 -18.57
C PRO A 165 10.73 4.58 -17.26
N LEU A 166 11.56 4.57 -16.19
CA LEU A 166 11.10 4.12 -14.87
C LEU A 166 9.95 4.97 -14.36
N PHE A 167 10.07 6.30 -14.40
CA PHE A 167 9.04 7.21 -13.89
C PHE A 167 7.81 7.30 -14.80
N LEU A 168 7.98 7.12 -16.13
CA LEU A 168 6.86 6.95 -17.05
C LEU A 168 5.97 5.77 -16.61
N ILE A 169 6.59 4.63 -16.32
CA ILE A 169 5.87 3.45 -15.86
C ILE A 169 5.29 3.69 -14.45
N TRP A 170 6.07 4.22 -13.52
CA TRP A 170 5.66 4.41 -12.14
C TRP A 170 4.43 5.31 -12.00
N ALA A 171 4.37 6.43 -12.73
CA ALA A 171 3.23 7.36 -12.71
C ALA A 171 1.91 6.75 -13.20
N ASN A 172 1.97 5.64 -13.94
CA ASN A 172 0.81 4.87 -14.39
C ASN A 172 0.41 3.75 -13.40
N PHE A 173 1.32 3.34 -12.52
CA PHE A 173 1.08 2.23 -11.59
C PHE A 173 0.71 2.66 -10.17
N HIS A 174 1.21 3.80 -9.67
CA HIS A 174 0.90 4.25 -8.31
C HIS A 174 1.33 5.70 -8.06
N GLY A 175 0.51 6.48 -7.36
CA GLY A 175 0.79 7.86 -6.96
C GLY A 175 2.07 8.09 -6.13
N GLY A 176 2.65 7.02 -5.59
CA GLY A 176 3.95 7.05 -4.89
C GLY A 176 5.14 7.47 -5.77
N PHE A 177 4.97 7.70 -7.08
CA PHE A 177 5.99 8.27 -7.94
C PHE A 177 6.45 9.66 -7.46
N ILE A 178 5.59 10.42 -6.78
CA ILE A 178 5.96 11.72 -6.18
C ILE A 178 7.01 11.55 -5.08
N LEU A 179 6.87 10.51 -4.23
CA LEU A 179 7.93 10.15 -3.28
C LEU A 179 9.20 9.71 -4.01
N GLY A 180 9.06 9.01 -5.13
CA GLY A 180 10.17 8.66 -6.01
C GLY A 180 10.90 9.88 -6.54
N LEU A 181 10.18 10.94 -6.98
CA LEU A 181 10.76 12.21 -7.39
C LEU A 181 11.53 12.89 -6.24
N THR A 182 10.95 12.86 -5.03
CA THR A 182 11.60 13.38 -3.82
C THR A 182 12.88 12.60 -3.50
N LEU A 183 12.86 11.27 -3.63
CA LEU A 183 14.04 10.42 -3.44
C LEU A 183 15.13 10.72 -4.48
N LEU A 184 14.77 10.81 -5.76
CA LEU A 184 15.71 11.10 -6.84
C LEU A 184 16.32 12.49 -6.69
N GLY A 185 15.48 13.52 -6.56
CA GLY A 185 15.91 14.89 -6.39
C GLY A 185 16.74 15.10 -5.13
N GLY A 186 16.26 14.56 -4.00
CA GLY A 186 16.96 14.60 -2.71
C GLY A 186 18.32 13.90 -2.75
N TYR A 187 18.39 12.71 -3.38
CA TYR A 187 19.66 12.01 -3.54
C TYR A 187 20.67 12.80 -4.37
N VAL A 188 20.24 13.30 -5.54
CA VAL A 188 21.10 14.10 -6.43
C VAL A 188 21.57 15.37 -5.72
N PHE A 189 20.65 16.08 -5.06
CA PHE A 189 20.97 17.30 -4.29
C PHE A 189 21.98 17.04 -3.18
N LEU A 190 21.73 16.05 -2.30
CA LEU A 190 22.62 15.71 -1.20
C LEU A 190 23.99 15.22 -1.70
N LYS A 191 24.03 14.42 -2.77
CA LYS A 191 25.29 14.01 -3.40
C LYS A 191 26.10 15.21 -3.88
N LYS A 192 25.45 16.18 -4.55
CA LYS A 192 26.12 17.39 -5.06
C LYS A 192 26.60 18.29 -3.92
N ILE A 193 25.83 18.45 -2.85
CA ILE A 193 26.32 19.18 -1.66
C ILE A 193 27.60 18.54 -1.12
N VAL A 194 27.64 17.21 -0.99
CA VAL A 194 28.84 16.49 -0.52
C VAL A 194 30.04 16.70 -1.47
N GLU A 195 29.79 16.76 -2.80
CA GLU A 195 30.82 17.03 -3.79
C GLU A 195 31.33 18.48 -3.74
N ILE A 196 30.44 19.48 -3.58
CA ILE A 196 30.74 20.89 -3.49
C ILE A 196 31.53 21.22 -2.23
N TYR A 197 31.13 20.69 -1.08
CA TYR A 197 31.82 20.89 0.19
C TYR A 197 33.29 20.51 0.13
N LYS A 198 33.68 19.60 -0.79
CA LYS A 198 35.08 19.23 -1.02
C LYS A 198 35.87 20.24 -1.84
N LYS A 199 35.24 21.04 -2.72
CA LYS A 199 35.94 21.84 -3.75
C LYS A 199 35.79 23.35 -3.61
N PHE A 200 34.88 23.86 -2.78
CA PHE A 200 34.55 25.26 -2.50
C PHE A 200 34.37 26.19 -3.75
N GLU A 201 33.99 25.62 -4.91
CA GLU A 201 33.80 26.34 -6.17
C GLU A 201 32.33 26.41 -6.58
N ILE A 202 31.57 27.39 -6.08
CA ILE A 202 30.12 27.55 -6.31
C ILE A 202 29.76 27.60 -7.81
N ARG A 203 30.57 28.29 -8.62
CA ARG A 203 30.30 28.44 -10.07
C ARG A 203 30.42 27.13 -10.84
N LYS A 204 31.39 26.28 -10.50
CA LYS A 204 31.52 24.91 -11.07
C LYS A 204 30.43 23.98 -10.57
N ALA A 205 29.94 24.23 -9.37
CA ALA A 205 28.81 23.46 -8.80
C ALA A 205 27.52 23.68 -9.60
N ILE A 206 27.16 24.92 -9.94
CA ILE A 206 25.96 25.23 -10.73
C ILE A 206 26.05 24.54 -12.11
N LEU A 207 27.21 24.60 -12.75
CA LEU A 207 27.43 23.90 -14.03
C LEU A 207 27.37 22.36 -13.89
N ALA A 208 27.79 21.83 -12.75
CA ALA A 208 27.74 20.39 -12.46
C ALA A 208 26.31 19.82 -12.30
N PHE A 209 25.30 20.69 -12.04
CA PHE A 209 23.90 20.27 -11.98
C PHE A 209 23.20 20.21 -13.34
N LYS A 210 23.82 20.74 -14.42
CA LYS A 210 23.15 20.87 -15.73
C LYS A 210 22.67 19.54 -16.26
N PHE A 211 23.48 18.48 -16.19
CA PHE A 211 23.15 17.16 -16.69
C PHE A 211 21.98 16.56 -15.91
N GLU A 212 22.07 16.55 -14.59
CA GLU A 212 21.04 15.98 -13.72
C GLU A 212 19.73 16.77 -13.83
N SER A 213 19.78 18.08 -13.96
CA SER A 213 18.60 18.93 -14.17
C SER A 213 17.87 18.59 -15.47
N ILE A 214 18.60 18.37 -16.57
CA ILE A 214 18.01 17.94 -17.86
C ILE A 214 17.30 16.59 -17.70
N VAL A 215 17.95 15.63 -17.04
CA VAL A 215 17.34 14.30 -16.83
C VAL A 215 16.12 14.40 -15.91
N ILE A 216 16.20 15.16 -14.80
CA ILE A 216 15.07 15.35 -13.89
C ILE A 216 13.90 16.04 -14.60
N THR A 217 14.15 17.01 -15.44
CA THR A 217 13.11 17.63 -16.29
C THR A 217 12.47 16.58 -17.21
N GLY A 218 13.29 15.75 -17.87
CA GLY A 218 12.79 14.63 -18.68
C GLY A 218 11.96 13.63 -17.88
N VAL A 219 12.34 13.35 -16.63
CA VAL A 219 11.59 12.51 -15.70
C VAL A 219 10.22 13.12 -15.38
N VAL A 220 10.18 14.42 -15.03
CA VAL A 220 8.91 15.12 -14.75
C VAL A 220 8.00 15.10 -15.98
N ILE A 221 8.54 15.37 -17.18
CA ILE A 221 7.77 15.29 -18.43
C ILE A 221 7.23 13.86 -18.64
N ALA A 222 8.05 12.83 -18.41
CA ALA A 222 7.66 11.43 -18.55
C ALA A 222 6.49 11.05 -17.63
N THR A 223 6.42 11.61 -16.42
CA THR A 223 5.30 11.36 -15.50
C THR A 223 3.97 11.94 -15.98
N LEU A 224 3.99 12.91 -16.90
CA LEU A 224 2.77 13.46 -17.51
C LEU A 224 2.22 12.56 -18.63
N ILE A 225 2.99 11.57 -19.09
CA ILE A 225 2.56 10.59 -20.10
C ILE A 225 1.76 9.50 -19.40
N ASN A 226 0.52 9.84 -19.07
CA ASN A 226 -0.49 8.96 -18.48
C ASN A 226 -1.88 9.40 -18.95
N PRO A 227 -2.94 8.59 -18.81
CA PRO A 227 -4.28 8.94 -19.30
C PRO A 227 -4.88 10.20 -18.68
N PHE A 228 -4.37 10.66 -17.53
CA PHE A 228 -4.91 11.80 -16.77
C PHE A 228 -3.98 13.03 -16.80
N GLY A 229 -2.82 12.94 -17.47
CA GLY A 229 -1.86 14.04 -17.58
C GLY A 229 -1.41 14.58 -16.20
N TYR A 230 -1.51 15.89 -16.01
CA TYR A 230 -1.17 16.52 -14.72
C TYR A 230 -2.19 16.23 -13.59
N GLY A 231 -3.35 15.69 -13.92
CA GLY A 231 -4.38 15.33 -12.95
C GLY A 231 -3.87 14.37 -11.86
N VAL A 232 -2.91 13.48 -12.17
CA VAL A 232 -2.31 12.59 -11.17
C VAL A 232 -1.57 13.34 -10.04
N TYR A 233 -1.01 14.52 -10.35
CA TYR A 233 -0.40 15.39 -9.35
C TYR A 233 -1.47 16.04 -8.48
N LEU A 234 -2.51 16.61 -9.10
CA LEU A 234 -3.61 17.24 -8.37
C LEU A 234 -4.29 16.25 -7.42
N GLU A 235 -4.56 15.02 -7.89
CA GLU A 235 -5.15 13.97 -7.05
C GLU A 235 -4.26 13.61 -5.86
N THR A 236 -2.93 13.48 -6.08
CA THR A 236 -2.01 13.20 -4.98
C THR A 236 -1.94 14.37 -4.01
N PHE A 237 -1.91 15.62 -4.51
CA PHE A 237 -1.85 16.80 -3.63
C PHE A 237 -3.14 17.04 -2.84
N ARG A 238 -4.31 16.58 -3.30
CA ARG A 238 -5.56 16.61 -2.53
C ARG A 238 -5.51 15.83 -1.22
N HIS A 239 -4.60 14.87 -1.13
CA HIS A 239 -4.37 14.13 0.12
C HIS A 239 -3.59 14.96 1.15
N PHE A 240 -2.71 15.88 0.72
CA PHE A 240 -1.95 16.70 1.65
C PHE A 240 -2.86 17.69 2.40
N GLY A 241 -2.75 17.66 3.74
CA GLY A 241 -3.54 18.56 4.59
C GLY A 241 -5.03 18.22 4.70
N ASN A 242 -5.47 17.09 4.16
CA ASN A 242 -6.86 16.66 4.32
C ASN A 242 -7.10 16.16 5.77
N PRO A 243 -7.94 16.86 6.58
CA PRO A 243 -8.13 16.55 7.99
C PRO A 243 -8.80 15.19 8.25
N TRP A 244 -9.43 14.59 7.23
CA TRP A 244 -10.11 13.31 7.32
C TRP A 244 -9.16 12.11 7.23
N LEU A 245 -7.98 12.28 6.65
CA LEU A 245 -7.00 11.19 6.50
C LEU A 245 -6.51 10.64 7.85
N LYS A 246 -6.46 11.47 8.90
CA LYS A 246 -6.06 11.01 10.25
C LYS A 246 -6.95 9.89 10.82
N TYR A 247 -8.16 9.71 10.29
CA TYR A 247 -9.09 8.65 10.69
C TYR A 247 -8.88 7.34 9.93
N ILE A 248 -7.99 7.34 8.96
CA ILE A 248 -7.58 6.13 8.23
C ILE A 248 -6.24 5.67 8.80
N ALA A 249 -6.18 4.43 9.29
CA ALA A 249 -5.05 3.92 10.05
C ALA A 249 -3.68 4.12 9.40
N GLU A 250 -3.59 3.97 8.07
CA GLU A 250 -2.33 4.10 7.34
C GLU A 250 -1.86 5.56 7.15
N TRP A 251 -2.78 6.54 7.23
CA TRP A 251 -2.50 7.96 7.09
C TRP A 251 -2.35 8.66 8.45
N ALA A 252 -2.77 8.01 9.53
CA ALA A 252 -2.64 8.56 10.87
C ALA A 252 -1.15 8.74 11.26
N PRO A 253 -0.80 9.75 12.08
CA PRO A 253 0.55 9.90 12.60
C PRO A 253 0.91 8.76 13.56
N PHE A 254 2.21 8.56 13.80
CA PHE A 254 2.69 7.65 14.84
C PHE A 254 2.55 8.29 16.23
N VAL A 255 1.33 8.31 16.77
CA VAL A 255 1.04 8.92 18.09
C VAL A 255 0.60 7.90 19.14
N ASP A 256 0.38 6.64 18.75
CA ASP A 256 -0.11 5.59 19.62
C ASP A 256 0.94 4.50 19.86
N MET A 257 0.84 3.79 20.99
CA MET A 257 1.68 2.63 21.33
C MET A 257 1.27 1.38 20.57
N SER A 258 0.87 1.53 19.31
CA SER A 258 0.56 0.41 18.41
C SER A 258 1.80 -0.40 18.06
N ARG A 259 1.58 -1.61 17.52
CA ARG A 259 2.67 -2.44 16.99
C ARG A 259 3.51 -1.71 15.94
N GLN A 260 2.90 -0.83 15.15
CA GLN A 260 3.60 -0.04 14.13
C GLN A 260 4.55 0.98 14.76
N TRP A 261 4.17 1.58 15.91
CA TRP A 261 5.04 2.45 16.70
C TRP A 261 6.28 1.72 17.19
N TRP A 262 6.11 0.53 17.76
CA TRP A 262 7.24 -0.28 18.22
C TRP A 262 8.17 -0.68 17.08
N ASN A 263 7.64 -1.01 15.91
CA ASN A 263 8.47 -1.30 14.74
C ASN A 263 9.29 -0.08 14.31
N LEU A 264 8.72 1.13 14.36
CA LEU A 264 9.46 2.36 14.08
C LEU A 264 10.58 2.57 15.11
N ILE A 265 10.30 2.42 16.40
CA ILE A 265 11.31 2.56 17.45
C ILE A 265 12.44 1.54 17.24
N ILE A 266 12.13 0.27 17.01
CA ILE A 266 13.10 -0.77 16.72
C ILE A 266 13.95 -0.37 15.51
N PHE A 267 13.32 0.06 14.43
CA PHE A 267 14.03 0.50 13.24
C PHE A 267 14.98 1.66 13.52
N VAL A 268 14.53 2.72 14.19
CA VAL A 268 15.34 3.90 14.52
C VAL A 268 16.57 3.49 15.35
N ASN A 269 16.39 2.62 16.36
CA ASN A 269 17.51 2.13 17.17
C ASN A 269 18.51 1.29 16.35
N LEU A 270 18.02 0.40 15.48
CA LEU A 270 18.88 -0.39 14.59
C LEU A 270 19.61 0.50 13.57
N PHE A 271 18.93 1.51 13.05
CA PHE A 271 19.53 2.50 12.14
C PHE A 271 20.65 3.28 12.85
N LEU A 272 20.39 3.85 14.03
CA LEU A 272 21.38 4.59 14.80
C LEU A 272 22.56 3.71 15.19
N ALA A 273 22.34 2.50 15.69
CA ALA A 273 23.40 1.55 16.00
C ALA A 273 24.25 1.25 14.76
N SER A 274 23.61 1.03 13.60
CA SER A 274 24.33 0.78 12.35
C SER A 274 25.17 1.97 11.92
N VAL A 275 24.65 3.21 12.01
CA VAL A 275 25.41 4.43 11.69
C VAL A 275 26.62 4.57 12.59
N LEU A 276 26.47 4.35 13.91
CA LEU A 276 27.56 4.39 14.87
C LEU A 276 28.63 3.32 14.58
N ILE A 277 28.22 2.08 14.33
CA ILE A 277 29.15 1.00 13.96
C ILE A 277 29.93 1.36 12.68
N LEU A 278 29.22 1.83 11.65
CA LEU A 278 29.88 2.24 10.40
C LEU A 278 30.84 3.42 10.59
N PHE A 279 30.47 4.38 11.45
CA PHE A 279 31.31 5.52 11.79
C PHE A 279 32.58 5.09 12.52
N PHE A 280 32.47 4.39 13.64
CA PHE A 280 33.62 3.95 14.44
C PHE A 280 34.52 2.95 13.74
N THR A 281 33.98 2.17 12.79
CA THR A 281 34.77 1.24 11.96
C THR A 281 35.37 1.91 10.70
N GLY A 282 35.14 3.21 10.48
CA GLY A 282 35.60 3.94 9.29
C GLY A 282 34.90 3.50 7.99
N ARG A 283 33.79 2.77 8.08
CA ARG A 283 33.04 2.24 6.93
C ARG A 283 31.85 3.11 6.50
N LEU A 284 31.60 4.22 7.22
CA LEU A 284 30.62 5.23 6.83
C LEU A 284 31.25 6.14 5.77
N GLY A 285 31.34 5.64 4.54
CA GLY A 285 31.88 6.40 3.41
C GLY A 285 30.95 7.54 3.00
N LYS A 286 31.50 8.56 2.33
CA LYS A 286 30.76 9.75 1.90
C LYS A 286 29.62 9.42 0.93
N GLU A 287 29.72 8.31 0.23
CA GLU A 287 28.67 7.78 -0.67
C GLU A 287 27.40 7.33 0.07
N LYS A 288 27.47 7.04 1.36
CA LYS A 288 26.32 6.67 2.20
C LYS A 288 25.61 7.86 2.83
N LEU A 289 26.28 9.04 2.92
CA LEU A 289 25.70 10.22 3.56
C LEU A 289 24.39 10.68 2.92
N PRO A 290 24.22 10.70 1.58
CA PRO A 290 22.92 11.01 0.97
C PRO A 290 21.81 10.07 1.40
N VAL A 291 22.12 8.77 1.53
CA VAL A 291 21.14 7.76 1.98
C VAL A 291 20.79 7.98 3.46
N VAL A 292 21.75 8.27 4.31
CA VAL A 292 21.51 8.62 5.73
C VAL A 292 20.58 9.83 5.83
N GLY A 293 20.86 10.90 5.06
CA GLY A 293 20.04 12.11 5.02
C GLY A 293 18.59 11.82 4.58
N LEU A 294 18.40 10.99 3.55
CA LEU A 294 17.08 10.58 3.10
C LEU A 294 16.34 9.76 4.14
N ILE A 295 17.01 8.82 4.84
CA ILE A 295 16.37 8.03 5.90
C ILE A 295 15.90 8.95 7.03
N ILE A 296 16.72 9.91 7.46
CA ILE A 296 16.34 10.91 8.47
C ILE A 296 15.11 11.70 8.02
N LEU A 297 15.10 12.19 6.77
CA LEU A 297 13.94 12.89 6.21
C LEU A 297 12.67 12.04 6.28
N PHE A 298 12.74 10.77 5.88
CA PHE A 298 11.57 9.89 5.90
C PHE A 298 11.17 9.44 7.31
N ILE A 299 12.11 9.38 8.27
CA ILE A 299 11.76 9.22 9.69
C ILE A 299 10.90 10.40 10.15
N LEU A 300 11.32 11.65 9.85
CA LEU A 300 10.57 12.86 10.23
C LEU A 300 9.18 12.90 9.55
N LEU A 301 9.11 12.60 8.26
CA LEU A 301 7.84 12.52 7.52
C LEU A 301 6.92 11.44 8.07
N SER A 302 7.46 10.32 8.57
CA SER A 302 6.67 9.24 9.16
C SER A 302 5.96 9.64 10.46
N PHE A 303 6.51 10.60 11.22
CA PHE A 303 5.80 11.17 12.37
C PHE A 303 4.57 11.99 11.96
N TYR A 304 4.59 12.56 10.76
CA TYR A 304 3.43 13.25 10.21
C TYR A 304 2.39 12.26 9.67
N GLU A 305 2.83 11.25 8.88
CA GLU A 305 1.98 10.19 8.35
C GLU A 305 2.74 8.86 8.31
N ARG A 306 2.20 7.79 8.90
CA ARG A 306 2.80 6.43 8.93
C ARG A 306 3.11 5.91 7.54
N ARG A 307 2.34 6.32 6.55
CA ARG A 307 2.47 5.88 5.17
C ARG A 307 3.84 6.17 4.57
N TYR A 308 4.59 7.17 5.06
CA TYR A 308 5.93 7.46 4.57
C TYR A 308 7.00 6.49 5.09
N ALA A 309 6.70 5.71 6.13
CA ALA A 309 7.66 4.82 6.77
C ALA A 309 8.23 3.72 5.84
N TRP A 310 7.45 3.23 4.89
CA TRP A 310 7.92 2.17 3.99
C TRP A 310 9.16 2.58 3.19
N SER A 311 9.27 3.84 2.79
CA SER A 311 10.38 4.35 2.00
C SER A 311 11.71 4.17 2.73
N MET A 312 11.77 4.58 4.01
CA MET A 312 13.00 4.48 4.79
C MET A 312 13.42 3.03 5.03
N TYR A 313 12.48 2.10 5.19
CA TYR A 313 12.79 0.70 5.40
C TYR A 313 13.53 0.10 4.19
N TYR A 314 13.03 0.35 2.98
CA TYR A 314 13.64 -0.20 1.77
C TYR A 314 14.95 0.50 1.35
N ILE A 315 15.17 1.75 1.72
CA ILE A 315 16.43 2.44 1.42
C ILE A 315 17.50 2.26 2.50
N SER A 316 17.16 1.65 3.65
CA SER A 316 18.07 1.51 4.79
C SER A 316 19.12 0.37 4.67
N PHE A 317 18.95 -0.55 3.74
CA PHE A 317 19.84 -1.71 3.60
C PHE A 317 21.35 -1.39 3.62
N PRO A 318 21.86 -0.37 2.88
CA PRO A 318 23.29 -0.06 2.89
C PRO A 318 23.82 0.45 4.23
N ILE A 319 22.90 0.87 5.12
CA ILE A 319 23.25 1.29 6.47
C ILE A 319 23.14 0.10 7.42
N LEU A 320 22.09 -0.72 7.32
CA LEU A 320 21.88 -1.90 8.16
C LEU A 320 23.00 -2.96 8.01
N VAL A 321 23.78 -2.93 6.91
CA VAL A 321 25.00 -3.73 6.78
C VAL A 321 26.02 -3.44 7.90
N GLY A 322 25.92 -2.32 8.62
CA GLY A 322 26.72 -2.04 9.81
C GLY A 322 26.55 -3.13 10.87
N ILE A 323 25.30 -3.51 11.17
CA ILE A 323 24.99 -4.56 12.14
C ILE A 323 25.47 -5.93 11.65
N SER A 324 25.10 -6.33 10.42
CA SER A 324 25.52 -7.63 9.88
C SER A 324 27.04 -7.76 9.81
N GLY A 325 27.73 -6.65 9.48
CA GLY A 325 29.18 -6.58 9.39
C GLY A 325 29.89 -6.66 10.73
N PHE A 326 29.25 -6.26 11.84
CA PHE A 326 29.82 -6.34 13.19
C PHE A 326 30.07 -7.79 13.63
N PHE A 327 29.14 -8.69 13.31
CA PHE A 327 29.22 -10.12 13.68
C PHE A 327 29.89 -10.99 12.60
N LYS A 328 30.37 -10.38 11.51
CA LYS A 328 30.86 -11.08 10.33
C LYS A 328 32.24 -11.77 10.62
N PRO A 329 32.34 -13.12 10.57
CA PRO A 329 33.60 -13.81 10.78
C PRO A 329 34.62 -13.48 9.68
N ASN A 330 35.91 -13.59 9.99
CA ASN A 330 36.98 -13.36 9.00
C ASN A 330 37.03 -14.46 7.91
N SER A 331 36.71 -15.71 8.27
CA SER A 331 36.73 -16.84 7.34
C SER A 331 35.53 -16.86 6.41
N LYS A 332 35.76 -16.79 5.09
CA LYS A 332 34.73 -16.87 4.05
C LYS A 332 33.91 -18.16 4.14
N SER A 333 34.53 -19.28 4.47
CA SER A 333 33.85 -20.56 4.67
C SER A 333 32.87 -20.48 5.83
N LYS A 334 33.32 -19.98 7.01
CA LYS A 334 32.43 -19.77 8.17
C LYS A 334 31.26 -18.83 7.85
N GLN A 335 31.54 -17.74 7.12
CA GLN A 335 30.45 -16.82 6.65
C GLN A 335 29.38 -17.57 5.85
N PHE A 336 29.81 -18.40 4.90
CA PHE A 336 28.91 -19.15 4.04
C PHE A 336 28.05 -20.16 4.82
N PHE A 337 28.67 -20.97 5.69
CA PHE A 337 27.95 -21.97 6.46
C PHE A 337 26.97 -21.34 7.47
N ILE A 338 27.36 -20.28 8.18
CA ILE A 338 26.51 -19.60 9.14
C ILE A 338 25.35 -18.90 8.40
N ALA A 339 25.61 -18.18 7.31
CA ALA A 339 24.58 -17.53 6.51
C ALA A 339 23.61 -18.54 5.91
N GLY A 340 24.11 -19.68 5.45
CA GLY A 340 23.30 -20.80 4.97
C GLY A 340 22.39 -21.36 6.05
N GLY A 341 22.95 -21.63 7.24
CA GLY A 341 22.18 -22.09 8.41
C GLY A 341 21.09 -21.11 8.83
N VAL A 342 21.42 -19.81 8.94
CA VAL A 342 20.45 -18.75 9.26
C VAL A 342 19.34 -18.69 8.20
N SER A 343 19.70 -18.77 6.91
CA SER A 343 18.71 -18.73 5.81
C SER A 343 17.78 -19.95 5.84
N ILE A 344 18.29 -21.14 6.14
CA ILE A 344 17.49 -22.37 6.28
C ILE A 344 16.55 -22.24 7.48
N ILE A 345 17.08 -21.86 8.66
CA ILE A 345 16.26 -21.69 9.87
C ILE A 345 15.16 -20.66 9.61
N PHE A 346 15.50 -19.52 9.01
CA PHE A 346 14.51 -18.50 8.69
C PHE A 346 13.44 -19.02 7.73
N LEU A 347 13.82 -19.74 6.67
CA LEU A 347 12.87 -20.35 5.75
C LEU A 347 11.96 -21.37 6.45
N LEU A 348 12.50 -22.22 7.32
CA LEU A 348 11.71 -23.18 8.10
C LEU A 348 10.72 -22.49 9.04
N ILE A 349 11.13 -21.44 9.75
CA ILE A 349 10.23 -20.62 10.58
C ILE A 349 9.12 -20.02 9.72
N VAL A 350 9.45 -19.44 8.58
CA VAL A 350 8.46 -18.86 7.67
C VAL A 350 7.46 -19.90 7.21
N ILE A 351 7.93 -21.06 6.71
CA ILE A 351 7.04 -22.13 6.23
C ILE A 351 6.14 -22.67 7.36
N SER A 352 6.68 -22.82 8.57
CA SER A 352 5.91 -23.33 9.72
C SER A 352 4.84 -22.36 10.23
N THR A 353 5.02 -21.05 9.99
CA THR A 353 4.09 -20.01 10.45
C THR A 353 3.07 -19.58 9.37
N LYS A 354 3.29 -19.96 8.10
CA LYS A 354 2.39 -19.61 7.01
C LYS A 354 1.30 -20.66 6.83
N GLU A 355 0.17 -20.16 6.39
CA GLU A 355 -0.95 -21.01 6.03
C GLU A 355 -0.63 -21.95 4.87
N PRO A 356 -1.23 -23.15 4.83
CA PRO A 356 -1.12 -24.03 3.67
C PRO A 356 -1.62 -23.35 2.38
N ILE A 357 -0.94 -23.58 1.25
CA ILE A 357 -1.31 -23.00 -0.05
C ILE A 357 -2.77 -23.30 -0.41
N LYS A 358 -3.29 -24.45 -0.01
CA LYS A 358 -4.69 -24.83 -0.19
C LYS A 358 -5.66 -23.77 0.33
N ASN A 359 -5.36 -23.09 1.45
CA ASN A 359 -6.24 -22.08 2.03
C ASN A 359 -6.37 -20.85 1.12
N TYR A 360 -5.32 -20.51 0.35
CA TYR A 360 -5.38 -19.43 -0.64
C TYR A 360 -6.15 -19.84 -1.89
N GLN A 361 -6.08 -21.12 -2.28
CA GLN A 361 -6.81 -21.67 -3.42
C GLN A 361 -8.31 -21.76 -3.16
N THR A 362 -8.70 -22.12 -1.93
CA THR A 362 -10.10 -22.27 -1.54
C THR A 362 -10.74 -20.99 -1.02
N MET A 363 -9.98 -19.91 -0.93
CA MET A 363 -10.49 -18.61 -0.51
C MET A 363 -11.55 -18.11 -1.49
N ASN A 364 -12.63 -17.58 -0.95
CA ASN A 364 -13.72 -16.96 -1.70
C ASN A 364 -14.16 -15.65 -1.02
N TRP A 365 -15.11 -14.95 -1.61
CA TRP A 365 -15.59 -13.67 -1.07
C TRP A 365 -16.27 -13.79 0.29
N GLN A 366 -16.83 -14.94 0.62
CA GLN A 366 -17.40 -15.19 1.95
C GLN A 366 -16.31 -15.30 3.02
N THR A 367 -15.22 -16.05 2.74
CA THR A 367 -14.07 -16.10 3.66
C THR A 367 -13.31 -14.78 3.74
N TYR A 368 -13.30 -13.99 2.65
CA TYR A 368 -12.80 -12.61 2.65
C TYR A 368 -13.55 -11.73 3.65
N CYS A 369 -14.88 -11.86 3.72
CA CYS A 369 -15.72 -11.14 4.69
C CYS A 369 -15.56 -11.57 6.15
N GLN A 370 -14.89 -12.68 6.41
CA GLN A 370 -14.65 -13.19 7.79
C GLN A 370 -13.35 -12.64 8.39
N THR A 371 -12.57 -11.86 7.65
CA THR A 371 -11.36 -11.22 8.19
C THR A 371 -11.72 -10.05 9.10
N GLN A 372 -10.91 -9.77 10.12
CA GLN A 372 -11.15 -8.65 11.04
C GLN A 372 -11.26 -7.28 10.33
N SER A 373 -10.55 -7.13 9.19
CA SER A 373 -10.57 -5.90 8.40
C SER A 373 -11.84 -5.73 7.58
N ASN A 374 -12.52 -6.84 7.24
CA ASN A 374 -13.60 -6.89 6.25
C ASN A 374 -14.84 -7.63 6.78
N LEU A 375 -15.20 -7.43 8.05
CA LEU A 375 -16.46 -7.99 8.55
C LEU A 375 -17.62 -7.48 7.71
N CYS A 376 -18.07 -8.29 6.72
CA CYS A 376 -19.18 -7.95 5.85
C CYS A 376 -20.28 -9.01 5.92
N SER A 377 -21.50 -8.62 5.64
CA SER A 377 -22.66 -9.52 5.59
C SER A 377 -23.21 -9.62 4.19
N TYR A 378 -23.07 -10.80 3.59
CA TYR A 378 -23.66 -11.12 2.30
C TYR A 378 -25.20 -11.03 2.35
N ASN A 379 -25.80 -11.57 3.40
CA ASN A 379 -27.26 -11.63 3.55
C ASN A 379 -27.89 -10.25 3.75
N ALA A 380 -27.20 -9.31 4.43
CA ALA A 380 -27.70 -7.95 4.58
C ALA A 380 -27.78 -7.22 3.23
N VAL A 381 -26.73 -7.35 2.39
CA VAL A 381 -26.74 -6.72 1.06
C VAL A 381 -27.73 -7.43 0.12
N LEU A 382 -27.82 -8.76 0.19
CA LEU A 382 -28.84 -9.52 -0.55
C LEU A 382 -30.27 -9.13 -0.14
N PHE A 383 -30.51 -8.86 1.16
CA PHE A 383 -31.78 -8.35 1.65
C PHE A 383 -32.13 -7.00 1.00
N LEU A 384 -31.16 -6.07 0.91
CA LEU A 384 -31.34 -4.78 0.25
C LEU A 384 -31.70 -4.96 -1.23
N SER A 385 -30.96 -5.80 -1.96
CA SER A 385 -31.19 -6.09 -3.37
C SER A 385 -32.58 -6.69 -3.60
N LYS A 386 -32.93 -7.77 -2.90
CA LYS A 386 -34.23 -8.46 -3.07
C LYS A 386 -35.45 -7.61 -2.72
N ASN A 387 -35.28 -6.60 -1.89
CA ASN A 387 -36.38 -5.73 -1.46
C ASN A 387 -36.34 -4.35 -2.12
N ASN A 388 -35.47 -4.13 -3.11
CA ASN A 388 -35.29 -2.86 -3.83
C ASN A 388 -35.01 -1.66 -2.89
N LEU A 389 -34.24 -1.89 -1.82
CA LEU A 389 -33.88 -0.88 -0.82
C LEU A 389 -32.50 -0.28 -1.14
N THR A 390 -32.31 0.16 -2.37
CA THR A 390 -31.01 0.57 -2.90
C THR A 390 -30.89 2.07 -3.15
N THR A 391 -32.01 2.81 -3.10
CA THR A 391 -32.05 4.26 -3.29
C THR A 391 -31.86 4.99 -1.96
N ASN A 392 -31.16 6.12 -1.95
CA ASN A 392 -30.84 6.89 -0.74
C ASN A 392 -30.27 6.01 0.40
N LEU A 393 -29.45 5.06 0.02
CA LEU A 393 -28.86 4.06 0.91
C LEU A 393 -27.54 4.57 1.50
N SER A 394 -27.42 4.52 2.84
CA SER A 394 -26.12 4.64 3.54
C SER A 394 -25.52 3.27 3.77
N THR A 395 -24.24 3.10 3.43
CA THR A 395 -23.50 1.83 3.56
C THR A 395 -22.23 2.00 4.38
N PRO A 396 -21.72 0.94 5.02
CA PRO A 396 -20.42 0.99 5.66
C PRO A 396 -19.30 1.27 4.66
N TYR A 397 -18.46 2.26 4.92
CA TYR A 397 -17.32 2.67 4.08
C TYR A 397 -16.40 1.49 3.70
N SER A 398 -16.06 0.66 4.69
CA SER A 398 -15.17 -0.51 4.48
C SER A 398 -15.79 -1.62 3.61
N TRP A 399 -17.09 -1.57 3.32
CA TRP A 399 -17.75 -2.55 2.47
C TRP A 399 -17.82 -2.12 1.01
N GLY A 400 -17.52 -0.85 0.70
CA GLY A 400 -17.70 -0.28 -0.63
C GLY A 400 -17.01 -1.09 -1.73
N GLY A 401 -15.73 -1.40 -1.58
CA GLY A 401 -15.01 -2.20 -2.57
C GLY A 401 -15.61 -3.59 -2.79
N TRP A 402 -15.93 -4.28 -1.70
CA TRP A 402 -16.54 -5.61 -1.75
C TRP A 402 -17.96 -5.59 -2.39
N MET A 403 -18.79 -4.59 -2.09
CA MET A 403 -20.11 -4.41 -2.69
C MET A 403 -20.02 -4.15 -4.19
N ILE A 404 -19.12 -3.27 -4.62
CA ILE A 404 -18.89 -2.95 -6.04
C ILE A 404 -18.60 -4.20 -6.87
N TRP A 405 -17.86 -5.16 -6.31
CA TRP A 405 -17.53 -6.40 -7.01
C TRP A 405 -18.67 -7.43 -6.99
N ASN A 406 -19.28 -7.65 -5.82
CA ASN A 406 -20.20 -8.77 -5.61
C ASN A 406 -21.68 -8.41 -5.84
N PHE A 407 -22.06 -7.14 -5.73
CA PHE A 407 -23.44 -6.67 -5.82
C PHE A 407 -23.56 -5.44 -6.73
N PRO A 408 -23.35 -5.57 -8.04
CA PRO A 408 -23.39 -4.44 -8.96
C PRO A 408 -24.73 -3.69 -8.94
N ASP A 409 -25.83 -4.35 -8.51
CA ASP A 409 -27.16 -3.76 -8.39
C ASP A 409 -27.37 -2.97 -7.09
N VAL A 410 -26.44 -3.08 -6.14
CA VAL A 410 -26.50 -2.38 -4.84
C VAL A 410 -25.26 -1.51 -4.70
N MET A 411 -25.29 -0.35 -5.34
CA MET A 411 -24.16 0.59 -5.26
C MET A 411 -23.97 1.09 -3.82
N PRO A 412 -22.72 1.05 -3.29
CA PRO A 412 -22.43 1.66 -2.00
C PRO A 412 -22.61 3.17 -2.06
N SER A 413 -22.90 3.81 -0.92
CA SER A 413 -22.91 5.27 -0.84
C SER A 413 -21.50 5.85 -0.92
N VAL A 414 -20.53 5.20 -0.28
CA VAL A 414 -19.15 5.66 -0.12
C VAL A 414 -18.20 4.47 -0.13
N ASP A 415 -16.99 4.69 -0.64
CA ASP A 415 -15.93 3.67 -0.68
C ASP A 415 -14.53 4.28 -0.55
N GLY A 416 -13.48 3.42 -0.55
CA GLY A 416 -12.09 3.79 -0.28
C GLY A 416 -11.48 4.83 -1.24
N ARG A 417 -12.06 5.05 -2.41
CA ARG A 417 -11.61 6.06 -3.37
C ARG A 417 -11.90 7.49 -2.91
N MET A 418 -12.99 7.69 -2.15
CA MET A 418 -13.63 8.99 -1.93
C MET A 418 -13.02 9.82 -0.79
N VAL A 419 -12.00 9.33 -0.11
CA VAL A 419 -11.44 9.97 1.09
C VAL A 419 -10.98 11.41 0.85
N ALA A 420 -10.38 11.65 -0.31
CA ALA A 420 -9.86 12.98 -0.68
C ALA A 420 -10.76 13.74 -1.65
N TRP A 421 -11.91 13.17 -2.03
CA TRP A 421 -12.80 13.81 -2.99
C TRP A 421 -13.54 14.98 -2.39
N LYS A 422 -13.54 16.08 -3.13
CA LYS A 422 -14.32 17.27 -2.85
C LYS A 422 -14.82 17.82 -4.17
N ASP A 423 -16.10 18.19 -4.22
CA ASP A 423 -16.65 18.92 -5.36
C ASP A 423 -16.26 20.41 -5.33
N GLU A 424 -16.76 21.18 -6.28
CA GLU A 424 -16.48 22.61 -6.40
C GLU A 424 -17.04 23.43 -5.23
N GLU A 425 -18.09 22.94 -4.57
CA GLU A 425 -18.72 23.56 -3.40
C GLU A 425 -18.03 23.15 -2.09
N GLY A 426 -17.04 22.25 -2.15
CA GLY A 426 -16.29 21.73 -1.00
C GLY A 426 -16.96 20.55 -0.29
N TYR A 427 -18.04 20.01 -0.84
CA TYR A 427 -18.70 18.83 -0.29
C TYR A 427 -17.84 17.56 -0.46
N SER A 428 -17.85 16.70 0.55
CA SER A 428 -17.15 15.42 0.57
C SER A 428 -18.05 14.31 1.11
N ALA A 429 -18.29 13.28 0.31
CA ALA A 429 -19.06 12.11 0.71
C ALA A 429 -18.44 11.36 1.91
N PHE A 430 -17.11 11.30 1.96
CA PHE A 430 -16.41 10.68 3.09
C PHE A 430 -16.58 11.49 4.39
N ALA A 431 -16.49 12.82 4.31
CA ALA A 431 -16.71 13.69 5.46
C ALA A 431 -18.15 13.54 6.01
N GLU A 432 -19.15 13.51 5.14
CA GLU A 432 -20.55 13.27 5.53
C GLU A 432 -20.70 11.89 6.19
N TYR A 433 -20.17 10.84 5.55
CA TYR A 433 -20.22 9.49 6.12
C TYR A 433 -19.58 9.45 7.52
N TYR A 434 -18.38 10.01 7.65
CA TYR A 434 -17.64 9.96 8.90
C TYR A 434 -18.37 10.73 10.03
N THR A 435 -18.94 11.89 9.69
CA THR A 435 -19.77 12.68 10.62
C THR A 435 -20.99 11.89 11.08
N ASN A 436 -21.69 11.22 10.16
CA ASN A 436 -22.86 10.40 10.50
C ASN A 436 -22.50 9.20 11.40
N VAL A 437 -21.30 8.63 11.24
CA VAL A 437 -20.82 7.48 12.05
C VAL A 437 -20.34 7.90 13.44
N THR A 438 -19.74 9.08 13.56
CA THR A 438 -19.16 9.60 14.83
C THR A 438 -20.14 10.49 15.61
N ASP A 439 -20.80 11.40 14.92
CA ASP A 439 -21.93 12.19 15.45
C ASP A 439 -23.24 11.51 15.03
N TRP A 440 -23.55 10.45 15.75
CA TRP A 440 -24.70 9.58 15.52
C TRP A 440 -26.05 10.30 15.57
N GLU A 441 -26.14 11.52 16.11
CA GLU A 441 -27.35 12.35 16.09
C GLU A 441 -27.61 12.95 14.70
N SER A 442 -26.56 13.12 13.89
CA SER A 442 -26.67 13.68 12.53
C SER A 442 -27.48 12.81 11.58
N ILE A 443 -27.61 11.50 11.85
CA ILE A 443 -28.38 10.59 10.98
C ILE A 443 -29.85 11.00 10.82
N ASP A 444 -30.44 11.65 11.82
CA ASP A 444 -31.82 12.16 11.78
C ASP A 444 -32.02 13.22 10.70
N LYS A 445 -30.97 14.03 10.48
CA LYS A 445 -30.97 15.15 9.54
C LYS A 445 -30.41 14.74 8.17
N SER A 446 -29.87 13.52 8.05
CA SER A 446 -29.29 13.04 6.81
C SER A 446 -30.32 12.85 5.72
N LYS A 447 -29.86 12.78 4.47
CA LYS A 447 -30.72 12.52 3.30
C LYS A 447 -31.09 11.05 3.11
N TYR A 448 -30.47 10.14 3.88
CA TYR A 448 -30.68 8.71 3.71
C TYR A 448 -32.07 8.25 4.14
N ASP A 449 -32.69 7.45 3.30
CA ASP A 449 -33.95 6.75 3.60
C ASP A 449 -33.70 5.34 4.12
N VAL A 450 -32.59 4.71 3.68
CA VAL A 450 -32.14 3.37 4.09
C VAL A 450 -30.75 3.47 4.71
N VAL A 451 -30.55 2.76 5.80
CA VAL A 451 -29.24 2.69 6.45
C VAL A 451 -28.88 1.21 6.72
N LEU A 452 -27.79 0.77 6.09
CA LEU A 452 -27.10 -0.47 6.44
C LEU A 452 -25.98 -0.11 7.42
N VAL A 453 -26.06 -0.60 8.63
CA VAL A 453 -25.13 -0.25 9.73
C VAL A 453 -24.52 -1.46 10.39
N LEU A 454 -23.23 -1.35 10.77
CA LEU A 454 -22.55 -2.34 11.61
C LEU A 454 -23.03 -2.22 13.05
N LYS A 455 -23.41 -3.34 13.70
CA LYS A 455 -23.92 -3.38 15.07
C LYS A 455 -22.95 -2.85 16.12
N GLN A 456 -21.66 -2.90 15.84
CA GLN A 456 -20.61 -2.36 16.72
C GLN A 456 -20.46 -0.82 16.68
N LYS A 457 -21.15 -0.14 15.73
CA LYS A 457 -21.06 1.33 15.61
C LYS A 457 -22.09 2.04 16.49
N PRO A 458 -21.77 3.23 17.05
CA PRO A 458 -22.70 4.03 17.84
C PRO A 458 -24.01 4.34 17.10
N MET A 459 -23.95 4.55 15.80
CA MET A 459 -25.11 4.79 14.94
C MET A 459 -26.17 3.68 15.03
N PHE A 460 -25.78 2.41 15.25
CA PHE A 460 -26.74 1.34 15.44
C PHE A 460 -27.63 1.57 16.67
N LYS A 461 -27.05 1.97 17.80
CA LYS A 461 -27.80 2.28 19.04
C LYS A 461 -28.77 3.44 18.81
N ARG A 462 -28.35 4.47 18.09
CA ARG A 462 -29.21 5.61 17.77
C ARG A 462 -30.38 5.23 16.89
N LEU A 463 -30.16 4.44 15.83
CA LEU A 463 -31.22 3.96 14.96
C LEU A 463 -32.25 3.10 15.71
N LYS A 464 -31.83 2.32 16.70
CA LYS A 464 -32.75 1.61 17.61
C LYS A 464 -33.61 2.57 18.43
N SER A 465 -33.02 3.63 19.00
CA SER A 465 -33.76 4.67 19.71
C SER A 465 -34.80 5.34 18.81
N LEU A 466 -34.38 5.73 17.60
CA LEU A 466 -35.25 6.35 16.59
C LEU A 466 -36.38 5.43 16.11
N THR A 467 -36.15 4.12 16.16
CA THR A 467 -37.20 3.12 15.90
C THR A 467 -38.22 3.12 17.03
N ALA A 468 -37.79 3.19 18.29
CA ALA A 468 -38.70 3.32 19.46
C ALA A 468 -39.47 4.64 19.43
N GLU A 469 -38.86 5.73 18.95
CA GLU A 469 -39.51 7.04 18.73
C GLU A 469 -40.49 7.02 17.54
N GLY A 470 -40.58 5.91 16.78
CA GLY A 470 -41.47 5.78 15.63
C GLY A 470 -40.99 6.53 14.38
N LYS A 471 -39.74 6.98 14.30
CA LYS A 471 -39.14 7.71 13.17
C LYS A 471 -38.56 6.79 12.12
N TRP A 472 -38.05 5.60 12.54
CA TRP A 472 -37.45 4.59 11.69
C TRP A 472 -38.12 3.24 11.90
N ARG A 473 -37.92 2.32 10.95
CA ARG A 473 -38.35 0.90 11.03
C ARG A 473 -37.11 0.04 10.93
N TRP A 474 -36.98 -0.92 11.82
CA TRP A 474 -35.94 -1.95 11.78
C TRP A 474 -36.45 -3.14 10.97
N LEU A 475 -35.84 -3.37 9.79
CA LEU A 475 -36.36 -4.34 8.84
C LEU A 475 -35.57 -5.65 8.80
N TYR A 476 -34.25 -5.61 9.08
CA TYR A 476 -33.37 -6.78 9.02
C TYR A 476 -32.26 -6.67 10.04
N GLU A 477 -31.83 -7.82 10.56
CA GLU A 477 -30.66 -7.94 11.44
C GLU A 477 -30.00 -9.30 11.26
N ASP A 478 -28.66 -9.32 11.31
CA ASP A 478 -27.81 -10.48 11.43
C ASP A 478 -26.75 -10.27 12.54
N PRO A 479 -25.83 -11.23 12.80
CA PRO A 479 -24.79 -11.06 13.81
C PRO A 479 -23.89 -9.83 13.63
N ILE A 480 -23.70 -9.33 12.40
CA ILE A 480 -22.74 -8.29 12.03
C ILE A 480 -23.42 -6.94 11.84
N SER A 481 -24.60 -6.91 11.21
CA SER A 481 -25.23 -5.70 10.68
C SER A 481 -26.73 -5.65 10.88
N ALA A 482 -27.32 -4.48 10.61
CA ALA A 482 -28.76 -4.29 10.59
C ALA A 482 -29.16 -3.29 9.50
N VAL A 483 -30.40 -3.42 9.00
CA VAL A 483 -31.00 -2.51 8.03
C VAL A 483 -32.17 -1.77 8.66
N PHE A 484 -32.09 -0.45 8.59
CA PHE A 484 -33.15 0.46 9.02
C PHE A 484 -33.67 1.28 7.83
N VAL A 485 -34.97 1.60 7.86
CA VAL A 485 -35.62 2.45 6.86
C VAL A 485 -36.42 3.54 7.54
N ARG A 486 -36.42 4.76 7.02
CA ARG A 486 -37.28 5.85 7.55
C ARG A 486 -38.74 5.43 7.51
N LYS A 487 -39.53 5.88 8.48
CA LYS A 487 -40.98 5.59 8.52
C LYS A 487 -41.70 6.16 7.30
N ASN A 488 -41.32 7.38 6.90
CA ASN A 488 -41.83 8.08 5.73
C ASN A 488 -40.66 8.37 4.78
N PRO A 489 -40.23 7.39 4.00
CA PRO A 489 -39.13 7.57 3.05
C PRO A 489 -39.56 8.52 1.91
N LYS A 490 -38.61 9.31 1.39
CA LYS A 490 -38.90 10.31 0.33
C LYS A 490 -38.91 9.68 -1.05
N GLU A 491 -38.04 8.72 -1.30
CA GLU A 491 -37.73 8.21 -2.65
C GLU A 491 -37.91 6.70 -2.81
N ILE A 492 -38.25 5.98 -1.75
CA ILE A 492 -38.46 4.53 -1.81
C ILE A 492 -39.88 4.12 -1.45
N THR A 493 -40.37 3.12 -2.13
CA THR A 493 -41.63 2.43 -1.76
C THR A 493 -41.29 1.13 -1.06
N LEU A 494 -41.73 0.97 0.18
CA LEU A 494 -41.51 -0.27 0.93
C LEU A 494 -42.33 -1.41 0.32
N PRO A 495 -41.73 -2.59 0.08
CA PRO A 495 -42.46 -3.75 -0.41
C PRO A 495 -43.50 -4.19 0.63
N LYS A 496 -44.67 -4.63 0.13
CA LYS A 496 -45.76 -5.14 1.00
C LYS A 496 -45.33 -6.35 1.84
N LYS A 497 -44.43 -7.18 1.30
CA LYS A 497 -43.85 -8.33 1.98
C LYS A 497 -42.33 -8.30 1.78
N LEU A 498 -41.59 -8.37 2.88
CA LEU A 498 -40.13 -8.44 2.86
C LEU A 498 -39.65 -9.83 2.49
N ILE A 499 -38.64 -9.91 1.65
CA ILE A 499 -37.94 -11.16 1.31
C ILE A 499 -36.69 -11.22 2.21
N ILE A 500 -36.71 -12.14 3.17
CA ILE A 500 -35.59 -12.39 4.08
C ILE A 500 -34.72 -13.49 3.46
N PRO A 501 -33.43 -13.27 3.23
CA PRO A 501 -32.54 -14.32 2.76
C PRO A 501 -32.45 -15.45 3.78
N GLU A 502 -32.42 -16.68 3.31
CA GLU A 502 -32.13 -17.86 4.14
C GLU A 502 -30.66 -17.83 4.56
N ASN A 503 -30.38 -18.28 5.80
CA ASN A 503 -29.02 -18.30 6.37
C ASN A 503 -28.17 -19.42 5.75
#